data_9cb62c48325f3e8134f7f1991673188e
#
_entry.id   9cb62c48325f3e8134f7f1991673188e
#
_cell.length_a   1.000
_cell.length_b   1.000
_cell.length_c   1.000
_cell.angle_alpha   90.00
_cell.angle_beta   90.00
_cell.angle_gamma   90.00
#
_symmetry.space_group_name_H-M   'P 1'
#
loop_
_entity.id
_entity.type
_entity.pdbx_description
1 polymer ?
#
loop_
_entity_poly.entity_id
_entity_poly.type
_entity_poly.pdbx_seq_one_letter_code
_entity_poly.pdbx_strand_id
1 'polypeptide(L)'
;MNKIFIVVIIMLITSCATIPAPTVRPFADSHDWVLVEDITYQIGESGLAITVPKGFVTDFASIPKTLWSFGLSPHGPYSKAAIIHDYLYWSQGCTKEQADNILVIAMKESGVSVITVTTIYAGVHLGGESSWLSNKTERDKQFPKIIPAEYLKFPDNVTWTEYRQELIKKGVKDPEFETNPAYCKLGNSREIPKHG
;
A
#
# COMPACT_ATOMS: atom_id res chain seq x y z
N MET A 1 -31.13 -54.62 3.40
CA MET A 1 -30.93 -53.31 4.08
C MET A 1 -29.68 -52.66 3.51
N ASN A 2 -29.87 -51.75 2.52
CA ASN A 2 -28.77 -51.05 1.86
C ASN A 2 -28.36 -49.82 2.71
N LYS A 3 -27.13 -49.85 3.23
CA LYS A 3 -26.56 -48.68 3.90
C LYS A 3 -26.00 -47.72 2.85
N ILE A 4 -26.66 -46.58 2.66
CA ILE A 4 -26.17 -45.47 1.82
C ILE A 4 -25.12 -44.74 2.63
N PHE A 5 -23.85 -44.81 2.18
CA PHE A 5 -22.77 -43.98 2.71
C PHE A 5 -22.84 -42.62 2.02
N ILE A 6 -23.25 -41.58 2.76
CA ILE A 6 -23.15 -40.18 2.30
C ILE A 6 -21.71 -39.73 2.51
N VAL A 7 -20.96 -39.58 1.42
CA VAL A 7 -19.62 -38.94 1.43
C VAL A 7 -19.83 -37.44 1.39
N VAL A 8 -19.59 -36.76 2.52
CA VAL A 8 -19.59 -35.30 2.58
C VAL A 8 -18.21 -34.84 2.09
N ILE A 9 -18.15 -34.29 0.86
CA ILE A 9 -16.96 -33.63 0.32
C ILE A 9 -16.92 -32.23 0.93
N ILE A 10 -16.03 -32.00 1.89
CA ILE A 10 -15.72 -30.69 2.42
C ILE A 10 -14.82 -29.99 1.35
N MET A 11 -15.38 -29.08 0.56
CA MET A 11 -14.60 -28.16 -0.27
C MET A 11 -13.88 -27.17 0.64
N LEU A 12 -12.58 -27.36 0.81
CA LEU A 12 -11.70 -26.33 1.38
C LEU A 12 -11.63 -25.16 0.41
N ILE A 13 -12.34 -24.09 0.71
CA ILE A 13 -12.23 -22.82 -0.02
C ILE A 13 -10.93 -22.19 0.44
N THR A 14 -9.84 -22.37 -0.32
CA THR A 14 -8.62 -21.59 -0.14
C THR A 14 -8.92 -20.16 -0.55
N SER A 15 -9.14 -19.28 0.41
CA SER A 15 -9.24 -17.84 0.18
C SER A 15 -7.86 -17.34 -0.19
N CYS A 16 -7.63 -17.01 -1.46
CA CYS A 16 -6.47 -16.21 -1.83
C CYS A 16 -6.60 -14.84 -1.16
N ALA A 17 -5.65 -14.50 -0.28
CA ALA A 17 -5.55 -13.16 0.27
C ALA A 17 -5.22 -12.18 -0.87
N THR A 18 -6.21 -11.39 -1.29
CA THR A 18 -6.02 -10.37 -2.33
C THR A 18 -6.24 -8.99 -1.73
N ILE A 19 -5.40 -8.03 -2.13
CA ILE A 19 -5.63 -6.63 -1.77
C ILE A 19 -6.92 -6.18 -2.46
N PRO A 20 -7.92 -5.62 -1.73
CA PRO A 20 -9.16 -5.14 -2.33
C PRO A 20 -8.91 -4.02 -3.35
N ALA A 21 -9.83 -3.83 -4.29
CA ALA A 21 -9.73 -2.71 -5.24
C ALA A 21 -9.84 -1.38 -4.46
N PRO A 22 -8.90 -0.43 -4.67
CA PRO A 22 -8.95 0.85 -3.98
C PRO A 22 -10.07 1.71 -4.53
N THR A 23 -10.85 2.35 -3.64
CA THR A 23 -11.74 3.45 -4.02
C THR A 23 -11.01 4.76 -3.74
N VAL A 24 -10.73 5.52 -4.81
CA VAL A 24 -9.90 6.73 -4.74
C VAL A 24 -10.57 7.91 -5.41
N ARG A 25 -10.24 9.12 -4.95
CA ARG A 25 -10.60 10.39 -5.58
C ARG A 25 -9.32 11.12 -6.01
N PRO A 26 -9.22 11.56 -7.29
CA PRO A 26 -8.04 12.28 -7.78
C PRO A 26 -8.01 13.70 -7.25
N PHE A 27 -6.79 14.26 -7.14
CA PHE A 27 -6.53 15.69 -7.10
C PHE A 27 -6.38 16.26 -8.51
N ALA A 28 -6.40 17.59 -8.65
CA ALA A 28 -6.32 18.26 -9.95
C ALA A 28 -4.95 18.10 -10.65
N ASP A 29 -3.90 17.71 -9.92
CA ASP A 29 -2.56 17.45 -10.48
C ASP A 29 -2.47 16.16 -11.29
N SER A 30 -3.48 15.29 -11.24
CA SER A 30 -3.52 13.98 -11.91
C SER A 30 -2.41 13.00 -11.50
N HIS A 31 -1.72 13.27 -10.40
CA HIS A 31 -0.63 12.44 -9.88
C HIS A 31 -0.95 11.88 -8.51
N ASP A 32 -1.75 12.61 -7.73
CA ASP A 32 -2.11 12.27 -6.37
C ASP A 32 -3.58 11.88 -6.26
N TRP A 33 -3.85 10.88 -5.45
CA TRP A 33 -5.20 10.38 -5.15
C TRP A 33 -5.36 10.20 -3.66
N VAL A 34 -6.55 10.49 -3.15
CA VAL A 34 -6.91 10.19 -1.77
C VAL A 34 -7.76 8.92 -1.70
N LEU A 35 -7.48 8.05 -0.74
CA LEU A 35 -8.34 6.91 -0.42
C LEU A 35 -9.64 7.42 0.21
N VAL A 36 -10.79 6.97 -0.31
CA VAL A 36 -12.11 7.30 0.26
C VAL A 36 -12.66 6.22 1.18
N GLU A 37 -11.96 5.07 1.26
CA GLU A 37 -12.23 3.94 2.15
C GLU A 37 -10.92 3.34 2.65
N ASP A 38 -10.95 2.65 3.79
CA ASP A 38 -9.80 1.90 4.29
C ASP A 38 -9.47 0.74 3.34
N ILE A 39 -8.19 0.47 3.17
CA ILE A 39 -7.71 -0.73 2.47
C ILE A 39 -7.03 -1.64 3.49
N THR A 40 -7.57 -2.83 3.70
CA THR A 40 -6.94 -3.85 4.53
C THR A 40 -6.36 -4.96 3.67
N TYR A 41 -5.05 -5.16 3.79
CA TYR A 41 -4.29 -6.22 3.14
C TYR A 41 -3.90 -7.28 4.16
N GLN A 42 -4.44 -8.49 4.00
CA GLN A 42 -4.03 -9.68 4.75
C GLN A 42 -2.76 -10.24 4.12
N ILE A 43 -1.70 -10.42 4.89
CA ILE A 43 -0.39 -10.83 4.36
C ILE A 43 -0.30 -12.35 4.36
N GLY A 44 -0.47 -12.97 3.22
CA GLY A 44 -0.49 -14.43 3.09
C GLY A 44 -1.47 -15.07 4.04
N GLU A 45 -1.05 -16.19 4.62
CA GLU A 45 -1.78 -16.93 5.64
C GLU A 45 -1.28 -16.64 7.06
N SER A 46 -0.58 -15.52 7.26
CA SER A 46 0.05 -15.16 8.53
C SER A 46 -0.92 -14.75 9.65
N GLY A 47 -2.17 -14.44 9.32
CA GLY A 47 -3.13 -13.85 10.24
C GLY A 47 -2.85 -12.38 10.57
N LEU A 48 -1.82 -11.77 9.97
CA LEU A 48 -1.48 -10.36 10.16
C LEU A 48 -1.91 -9.52 8.95
N ALA A 49 -2.30 -8.28 9.21
CA ALA A 49 -2.79 -7.37 8.18
C ALA A 49 -2.16 -5.98 8.30
N ILE A 50 -2.12 -5.29 7.16
CA ILE A 50 -1.82 -3.86 7.07
C ILE A 50 -3.10 -3.14 6.65
N THR A 51 -3.52 -2.14 7.42
CA THR A 51 -4.63 -1.27 7.04
C THR A 51 -4.12 0.10 6.67
N VAL A 52 -4.32 0.48 5.41
CA VAL A 52 -4.10 1.85 4.94
C VAL A 52 -5.39 2.63 5.18
N PRO A 53 -5.36 3.69 5.98
CA PRO A 53 -6.58 4.38 6.37
C PRO A 53 -7.16 5.22 5.23
N LYS A 54 -8.47 5.37 5.23
CA LYS A 54 -9.18 6.40 4.50
C LYS A 54 -8.52 7.76 4.74
N GLY A 55 -8.45 8.56 3.69
CA GLY A 55 -7.78 9.86 3.73
C GLY A 55 -6.30 9.81 3.40
N PHE A 56 -5.67 8.62 3.35
CA PHE A 56 -4.28 8.51 2.92
C PHE A 56 -4.13 8.95 1.46
N VAL A 57 -3.13 9.80 1.20
CA VAL A 57 -2.81 10.27 -0.16
C VAL A 57 -1.67 9.44 -0.73
N THR A 58 -1.88 8.95 -1.94
CA THR A 58 -0.94 8.09 -2.67
C THR A 58 -0.79 8.57 -4.10
N ASP A 59 0.36 8.35 -4.71
CA ASP A 59 0.60 8.50 -6.15
C ASP A 59 0.58 7.14 -6.89
N PHE A 60 0.13 6.08 -6.22
CA PHE A 60 0.10 4.66 -6.61
C PHE A 60 1.47 4.04 -6.80
N ALA A 61 2.27 4.62 -7.63
CA ALA A 61 3.66 4.26 -7.83
C ALA A 61 4.33 5.40 -8.59
N SER A 62 5.29 6.04 -7.96
CA SER A 62 6.16 7.03 -8.61
C SER A 62 7.05 6.38 -9.67
N ILE A 63 6.41 5.67 -10.63
CA ILE A 63 7.13 5.02 -11.72
C ILE A 63 7.50 6.08 -12.77
N PRO A 64 8.80 6.27 -13.05
CA PRO A 64 9.22 7.19 -14.09
C PRO A 64 8.50 6.90 -15.41
N LYS A 65 7.99 7.95 -16.07
CA LYS A 65 7.23 7.83 -17.35
C LYS A 65 7.99 7.04 -18.43
N THR A 66 9.30 7.05 -18.37
CA THR A 66 10.17 6.26 -19.25
C THR A 66 9.96 4.75 -19.11
N LEU A 67 9.47 4.27 -17.97
CA LEU A 67 9.18 2.85 -17.73
C LEU A 67 7.77 2.43 -18.14
N TRP A 68 6.87 3.40 -18.45
CA TRP A 68 5.51 3.08 -18.87
C TRP A 68 5.47 2.33 -20.21
N SER A 69 6.39 2.64 -21.12
CA SER A 69 6.53 1.91 -22.39
C SER A 69 6.95 0.45 -22.22
N PHE A 70 7.45 0.07 -21.05
CA PHE A 70 7.76 -1.32 -20.69
C PHE A 70 6.60 -2.01 -19.92
N GLY A 71 5.41 -1.44 -19.94
CA GLY A 71 4.23 -2.00 -19.26
C GLY A 71 4.16 -1.68 -17.77
N LEU A 72 5.04 -0.81 -17.26
CA LEU A 72 5.06 -0.37 -15.86
C LEU A 72 4.30 0.95 -15.73
N SER A 73 2.97 0.93 -15.87
CA SER A 73 2.14 2.13 -15.67
C SER A 73 1.69 2.24 -14.20
N PRO A 74 1.43 3.44 -13.66
CA PRO A 74 0.94 3.59 -12.27
C PRO A 74 -0.31 2.77 -11.95
N HIS A 75 -1.12 2.43 -12.94
CA HIS A 75 -2.34 1.64 -12.81
C HIS A 75 -2.19 0.18 -13.22
N GLY A 76 -0.97 -0.36 -13.18
CA GLY A 76 -0.70 -1.77 -13.42
C GLY A 76 -1.26 -2.70 -12.34
N PRO A 77 -1.18 -4.04 -12.52
CA PRO A 77 -1.68 -5.01 -11.55
C PRO A 77 -1.02 -4.92 -10.18
N TYR A 78 0.12 -4.25 -10.08
CA TYR A 78 0.86 -3.96 -8.84
C TYR A 78 0.39 -2.69 -8.11
N SER A 79 -0.52 -1.89 -8.68
CA SER A 79 -0.95 -0.61 -8.09
C SER A 79 -1.50 -0.74 -6.67
N LYS A 80 -2.20 -1.83 -6.39
CA LYS A 80 -2.71 -2.12 -5.04
C LYS A 80 -1.57 -2.36 -4.04
N ALA A 81 -0.54 -3.11 -4.45
CA ALA A 81 0.65 -3.35 -3.65
C ALA A 81 1.46 -2.05 -3.44
N ALA A 82 1.46 -1.16 -4.44
CA ALA A 82 2.11 0.15 -4.34
C ALA A 82 1.47 1.05 -3.27
N ILE A 83 0.14 1.07 -3.13
CA ILE A 83 -0.53 1.82 -2.05
C ILE A 83 -0.07 1.34 -0.66
N ILE A 84 0.04 0.02 -0.47
CA ILE A 84 0.55 -0.55 0.79
C ILE A 84 2.00 -0.11 1.04
N HIS A 85 2.83 -0.14 -0.01
CA HIS A 85 4.23 0.29 0.08
C HIS A 85 4.38 1.78 0.38
N ASP A 86 3.60 2.65 -0.27
CA ASP A 86 3.55 4.08 -0.01
C ASP A 86 3.20 4.37 1.45
N TYR A 87 2.22 3.63 1.99
CA TYR A 87 1.85 3.74 3.39
C TYR A 87 2.97 3.30 4.34
N LEU A 88 3.65 2.20 4.05
CA LEU A 88 4.78 1.73 4.84
C LEU A 88 5.96 2.72 4.79
N TYR A 89 6.21 3.31 3.62
CA TYR A 89 7.23 4.35 3.43
C TYR A 89 6.88 5.64 4.17
N TRP A 90 5.59 5.95 4.31
CA TRP A 90 5.14 7.09 5.08
C TRP A 90 5.13 6.81 6.57
N SER A 91 4.49 5.74 7.01
CA SER A 91 4.35 5.40 8.44
C SER A 91 5.69 5.10 9.11
N GLN A 92 6.64 4.50 8.37
CA GLN A 92 7.97 4.10 8.85
C GLN A 92 7.95 3.30 10.16
N GLY A 93 6.89 2.54 10.38
CA GLY A 93 6.82 1.58 11.48
C GLY A 93 7.76 0.40 11.31
N CYS A 94 8.02 -0.01 10.06
CA CYS A 94 9.00 -1.03 9.67
C CYS A 94 10.33 -0.38 9.21
N THR A 95 11.35 -1.19 8.96
CA THR A 95 12.53 -0.73 8.22
C THR A 95 12.20 -0.58 6.73
N LYS A 96 12.99 0.21 5.99
CA LYS A 96 12.85 0.35 4.53
C LYS A 96 12.90 -1.01 3.83
N GLU A 97 13.89 -1.85 4.20
CA GLU A 97 14.03 -3.18 3.63
C GLU A 97 12.80 -4.07 3.86
N GLN A 98 12.23 -4.02 5.08
CA GLN A 98 10.99 -4.74 5.38
C GLN A 98 9.82 -4.23 4.54
N ALA A 99 9.69 -2.92 4.35
CA ALA A 99 8.65 -2.32 3.49
C ALA A 99 8.81 -2.79 2.03
N ASP A 100 10.04 -2.78 1.49
CA ASP A 100 10.34 -3.24 0.13
C ASP A 100 10.04 -4.74 -0.04
N ASN A 101 10.36 -5.55 0.95
CA ASN A 101 10.08 -6.99 0.92
C ASN A 101 8.57 -7.28 1.01
N ILE A 102 7.81 -6.53 1.82
CA ILE A 102 6.34 -6.63 1.89
C ILE A 102 5.71 -6.24 0.54
N LEU A 103 6.25 -5.22 -0.16
CA LEU A 103 5.82 -4.91 -1.54
C LEU A 103 5.96 -6.13 -2.46
N VAL A 104 7.09 -6.85 -2.38
CA VAL A 104 7.30 -8.07 -3.18
C VAL A 104 6.26 -9.13 -2.85
N ILE A 105 5.97 -9.37 -1.57
CA ILE A 105 4.94 -10.33 -1.14
C ILE A 105 3.58 -9.92 -1.72
N ALA A 106 3.18 -8.66 -1.54
CA ALA A 106 1.90 -8.15 -2.02
C ALA A 106 1.75 -8.22 -3.56
N MET A 107 2.83 -7.95 -4.30
CA MET A 107 2.84 -8.12 -5.77
C MET A 107 2.69 -9.57 -6.19
N LYS A 108 3.40 -10.51 -5.54
CA LYS A 108 3.29 -11.96 -5.81
C LYS A 108 1.85 -12.44 -5.57
N GLU A 109 1.23 -12.05 -4.46
CA GLU A 109 -0.16 -12.39 -4.13
C GLU A 109 -1.18 -11.76 -5.08
N SER A 110 -0.85 -10.60 -5.65
CA SER A 110 -1.66 -9.95 -6.69
C SER A 110 -1.46 -10.56 -8.09
N GLY A 111 -0.69 -11.64 -8.22
CA GLY A 111 -0.45 -12.32 -9.50
C GLY A 111 0.43 -11.54 -10.47
N VAL A 112 1.22 -10.59 -9.98
CA VAL A 112 2.18 -9.82 -10.80
C VAL A 112 3.28 -10.75 -11.32
N SER A 113 3.65 -10.60 -12.60
CA SER A 113 4.68 -11.43 -13.22
C SER A 113 6.02 -11.31 -12.49
N VAL A 114 6.78 -12.41 -12.45
CA VAL A 114 8.12 -12.45 -11.80
C VAL A 114 9.05 -11.37 -12.36
N ILE A 115 9.00 -11.12 -13.66
CA ILE A 115 9.83 -10.09 -14.32
C ILE A 115 9.46 -8.72 -13.78
N THR A 116 8.17 -8.39 -13.72
CA THR A 116 7.67 -7.12 -13.19
C THR A 116 8.03 -6.95 -11.71
N VAL A 117 7.83 -7.98 -10.88
CA VAL A 117 8.19 -7.98 -9.46
C VAL A 117 9.68 -7.68 -9.29
N THR A 118 10.55 -8.37 -10.04
CA THR A 118 12.01 -8.19 -9.94
C THR A 118 12.42 -6.78 -10.37
N THR A 119 11.83 -6.26 -11.44
CA THR A 119 12.12 -4.90 -11.94
C THR A 119 11.71 -3.82 -10.94
N ILE A 120 10.49 -3.92 -10.39
CA ILE A 120 10.00 -2.96 -9.40
C ILE A 120 10.83 -3.04 -8.11
N TYR A 121 11.10 -4.25 -7.62
CA TYR A 121 11.95 -4.43 -6.44
C TYR A 121 13.33 -3.82 -6.61
N ALA A 122 14.00 -4.05 -7.74
CA ALA A 122 15.29 -3.43 -8.02
C ALA A 122 15.19 -1.89 -8.00
N GLY A 123 14.13 -1.33 -8.56
CA GLY A 123 13.87 0.12 -8.56
C GLY A 123 13.72 0.70 -7.16
N VAL A 124 12.88 0.10 -6.31
CA VAL A 124 12.64 0.61 -4.94
C VAL A 124 13.83 0.35 -4.02
N HIS A 125 14.49 -0.80 -4.17
CA HIS A 125 15.67 -1.15 -3.36
C HIS A 125 16.84 -0.20 -3.61
N LEU A 126 17.13 0.11 -4.88
CA LEU A 126 18.27 0.96 -5.28
C LEU A 126 17.92 2.45 -5.24
N GLY A 127 16.70 2.83 -5.61
CA GLY A 127 16.29 4.23 -5.76
C GLY A 127 15.40 4.77 -4.64
N GLY A 128 14.84 3.92 -3.80
CA GLY A 128 13.83 4.31 -2.80
C GLY A 128 14.37 5.06 -1.58
N GLU A 129 15.70 5.10 -1.38
CA GLU A 129 16.31 5.73 -0.20
C GLU A 129 15.96 7.22 -0.12
N SER A 130 16.00 7.95 -1.24
CA SER A 130 15.66 9.38 -1.27
C SER A 130 14.21 9.64 -0.87
N SER A 131 13.27 8.80 -1.33
CA SER A 131 11.85 8.90 -0.96
C SER A 131 11.63 8.57 0.51
N TRP A 132 12.32 7.54 1.02
CA TRP A 132 12.28 7.17 2.43
C TRP A 132 12.73 8.32 3.35
N LEU A 133 13.87 8.93 3.04
CA LEU A 133 14.43 10.06 3.80
C LEU A 133 13.57 11.33 3.66
N SER A 134 13.00 11.58 2.47
CA SER A 134 12.07 12.69 2.25
C SER A 134 10.82 12.53 3.12
N ASN A 135 10.20 11.36 3.12
CA ASN A 135 9.04 11.06 3.96
C ASN A 135 9.37 11.26 5.45
N LYS A 136 10.55 10.80 5.89
CA LYS A 136 11.00 11.03 7.28
C LYS A 136 11.06 12.52 7.60
N THR A 137 11.70 13.30 6.73
CA THR A 137 11.85 14.75 6.89
C THR A 137 10.50 15.47 6.96
N GLU A 138 9.54 15.08 6.13
CA GLU A 138 8.20 15.67 6.14
C GLU A 138 7.40 15.28 7.39
N ARG A 139 7.52 14.03 7.85
CA ARG A 139 6.92 13.59 9.11
C ARG A 139 7.53 14.30 10.33
N ASP A 140 8.84 14.47 10.37
CA ASP A 140 9.52 15.22 11.44
C ASP A 140 9.01 16.69 11.51
N LYS A 141 8.58 17.26 10.36
CA LYS A 141 7.89 18.55 10.27
C LYS A 141 6.39 18.47 10.60
N GLN A 142 5.88 17.28 10.88
CA GLN A 142 4.45 17.01 11.15
C GLN A 142 3.54 17.38 9.98
N PHE A 143 4.01 17.25 8.73
CA PHE A 143 3.20 17.46 7.54
C PHE A 143 2.22 16.29 7.38
N PRO A 144 0.91 16.53 7.16
CA PRO A 144 -0.06 15.46 7.01
C PRO A 144 0.05 14.78 5.65
N LYS A 145 -0.19 13.47 5.61
CA LYS A 145 -0.44 12.68 4.39
C LYS A 145 -1.75 11.89 4.51
N ILE A 146 -2.42 11.98 5.68
CA ILE A 146 -3.73 11.43 5.92
C ILE A 146 -4.69 12.58 6.15
N ILE A 147 -5.69 12.71 5.28
CA ILE A 147 -6.72 13.75 5.37
C ILE A 147 -7.78 13.30 6.35
N PRO A 148 -8.03 14.01 7.48
CA PRO A 148 -9.11 13.69 8.40
C PRO A 148 -10.49 13.73 7.72
N ALA A 149 -11.43 12.96 8.25
CA ALA A 149 -12.75 12.75 7.62
C ALA A 149 -13.50 14.07 7.35
N GLU A 150 -13.38 15.04 8.24
CA GLU A 150 -14.01 16.37 8.12
C GLU A 150 -13.43 17.21 6.97
N TYR A 151 -12.23 16.89 6.49
CA TYR A 151 -11.55 17.59 5.39
C TYR A 151 -11.58 16.81 4.06
N LEU A 152 -12.26 15.66 3.97
CA LEU A 152 -12.34 14.88 2.73
C LEU A 152 -13.23 15.50 1.64
N LYS A 153 -14.00 16.53 1.99
CA LYS A 153 -14.77 17.33 1.03
C LYS A 153 -13.96 18.56 0.62
N PHE A 154 -13.15 18.42 -0.41
CA PHE A 154 -12.36 19.50 -1.00
C PHE A 154 -12.77 19.79 -2.44
N PRO A 155 -12.46 21.00 -3.00
CA PRO A 155 -12.79 21.35 -4.39
C PRO A 155 -12.09 20.44 -5.40
N ASP A 156 -12.75 20.15 -6.54
CA ASP A 156 -12.21 19.26 -7.59
C ASP A 156 -11.01 19.86 -8.34
N ASN A 157 -10.85 21.20 -8.27
CA ASN A 157 -9.78 21.92 -8.96
C ASN A 157 -8.55 22.22 -8.09
N VAL A 158 -8.43 21.60 -6.90
CA VAL A 158 -7.29 21.78 -6.01
C VAL A 158 -6.27 20.68 -6.22
N THR A 159 -4.98 21.04 -6.23
CA THR A 159 -3.87 20.07 -6.23
C THR A 159 -3.59 19.57 -4.82
N TRP A 160 -2.96 18.39 -4.69
CA TRP A 160 -2.55 17.89 -3.38
C TRP A 160 -1.61 18.86 -2.66
N THR A 161 -0.65 19.42 -3.37
CA THR A 161 0.31 20.37 -2.79
C THR A 161 -0.39 21.58 -2.18
N GLU A 162 -1.36 22.19 -2.90
CA GLU A 162 -2.13 23.34 -2.40
C GLU A 162 -2.99 22.94 -1.20
N TYR A 163 -3.72 21.83 -1.32
CA TYR A 163 -4.60 21.38 -0.25
C TYR A 163 -3.85 20.99 1.02
N ARG A 164 -2.69 20.34 0.86
CA ARG A 164 -1.80 19.99 1.98
C ARG A 164 -1.34 21.23 2.74
N GLN A 165 -1.02 22.33 2.02
CA GLN A 165 -0.66 23.60 2.65
C GLN A 165 -1.81 24.21 3.46
N GLU A 166 -3.04 24.06 2.99
CA GLU A 166 -4.21 24.47 3.76
C GLU A 166 -4.39 23.64 5.04
N LEU A 167 -4.20 22.33 4.95
CA LEU A 167 -4.27 21.42 6.10
C LEU A 167 -3.20 21.77 7.14
N ILE A 168 -1.97 22.05 6.70
CA ILE A 168 -0.87 22.49 7.56
C ILE A 168 -1.24 23.81 8.28
N LYS A 169 -1.76 24.80 7.56
CA LYS A 169 -2.21 26.07 8.15
C LYS A 169 -3.33 25.90 9.17
N LYS A 170 -4.16 24.87 9.01
CA LYS A 170 -5.22 24.49 9.96
C LYS A 170 -4.71 23.67 11.13
N GLY A 171 -3.41 23.34 11.19
CA GLY A 171 -2.81 22.54 12.25
C GLY A 171 -3.11 21.04 12.15
N VAL A 172 -3.56 20.56 10.99
CA VAL A 172 -3.82 19.13 10.77
C VAL A 172 -2.48 18.37 10.80
N LYS A 173 -2.49 17.24 11.50
CA LYS A 173 -1.35 16.33 11.64
C LYS A 173 -1.83 14.90 11.44
N ASP A 174 -0.94 14.04 11.00
CA ASP A 174 -1.21 12.61 10.97
C ASP A 174 -1.31 12.03 12.39
N PRO A 175 -2.01 10.89 12.54
CA PRO A 175 -1.99 10.15 13.80
C PRO A 175 -0.59 9.63 14.09
N GLU A 176 -0.34 9.26 15.35
CA GLU A 176 0.87 8.52 15.71
C GLU A 176 0.83 7.13 15.07
N PHE A 177 1.96 6.73 14.46
CA PHE A 177 2.10 5.42 13.87
C PHE A 177 2.77 4.45 14.84
N GLU A 178 2.31 3.21 14.84
CA GLU A 178 2.91 2.14 15.62
C GLU A 178 4.36 1.90 15.19
N THR A 179 5.26 1.79 16.16
CA THR A 179 6.66 1.45 15.92
C THR A 179 6.83 -0.06 15.98
N ASN A 180 7.39 -0.63 14.91
CA ASN A 180 7.66 -2.06 14.77
C ASN A 180 6.41 -2.96 14.96
N PRO A 181 5.28 -2.67 14.26
CA PRO A 181 4.10 -3.53 14.30
C PRO A 181 4.45 -4.97 13.89
N ALA A 182 3.66 -5.92 14.39
CA ALA A 182 3.96 -7.35 14.25
C ALA A 182 4.18 -7.80 12.79
N TYR A 183 3.48 -7.19 11.84
CA TYR A 183 3.63 -7.51 10.42
C TYR A 183 5.01 -7.15 9.83
N CYS A 184 5.79 -6.26 10.45
CA CYS A 184 7.13 -5.92 9.96
C CYS A 184 8.04 -7.15 9.87
N LYS A 185 7.90 -8.11 10.78
CA LYS A 185 8.69 -9.35 10.77
C LYS A 185 8.50 -10.18 9.49
N LEU A 186 7.34 -10.06 8.85
CA LEU A 186 7.06 -10.75 7.58
C LEU A 186 7.93 -10.20 6.46
N GLY A 187 8.32 -8.92 6.54
CA GLY A 187 9.25 -8.29 5.61
C GLY A 187 10.72 -8.69 5.79
N ASN A 188 11.07 -9.59 6.72
CA ASN A 188 12.42 -10.17 6.79
C ASN A 188 12.69 -11.16 5.66
N SER A 189 11.67 -11.51 4.88
CA SER A 189 11.77 -12.36 3.69
C SER A 189 10.86 -11.81 2.58
N ARG A 190 11.00 -12.35 1.37
CA ARG A 190 10.16 -12.01 0.21
C ARG A 190 9.23 -13.16 -0.16
N GLU A 191 9.12 -14.15 0.71
CA GLU A 191 8.25 -15.30 0.49
C GLU A 191 6.85 -15.03 1.08
N ILE A 192 5.81 -15.50 0.38
CA ILE A 192 4.44 -15.41 0.86
C ILE A 192 4.34 -16.26 2.12
N PRO A 193 3.94 -15.68 3.27
CA PRO A 193 3.77 -16.44 4.51
C PRO A 193 2.71 -17.51 4.36
N LYS A 194 3.05 -18.74 4.79
CA LYS A 194 2.13 -19.86 4.90
C LYS A 194 1.76 -20.06 6.37
N HIS A 195 0.67 -20.78 6.62
CA HIS A 195 0.35 -21.22 7.98
C HIS A 195 1.54 -21.97 8.58
N GLY A 196 1.98 -21.53 9.78
CA GLY A 196 2.98 -22.23 10.58
C GLY A 196 2.36 -23.42 11.36
#